data_47bbd9e6a672a263bad9d642e53c54bf
#
_entry.id   47bbd9e6a672a263bad9d642e53c54bf
#
_cell.length_a   1.000
_cell.length_b   1.000
_cell.length_c   1.000
_cell.angle_alpha   90.00
_cell.angle_beta   90.00
_cell.angle_gamma   90.00
#
_symmetry.space_group_name_H-M   'P 1'
#
loop_
_entity.id
_entity.type
_entity.pdbx_description
1 polymer ?
#
loop_
_entity_poly.entity_id
_entity_poly.type
_entity_poly.pdbx_seq_one_letter_code
_entity_poly.pdbx_strand_id
1 'polypeptide(L)'
;YHQIREAIGRVVDLEVTEVDSVSEALLLEANLIKRYKPRFNVRLKDDKSYPYIKVTLGDDFPRIERTRKLPRDGSRYFGPYASASSVDEAMNLIRRLFPFRTCTIDIRDGQRALQRPCLLYHIKRCQGPCIEAIDAATYREDIAQIEAFLDGRQETVVRSLETQMSE
;
A
#
# COMPACT_ATOMS: atom_id res chain seq x y z
N TYR A 1 -12.94 -33.12 8.13
CA TYR A 1 -11.96 -34.24 8.20
C TYR A 1 -11.94 -35.12 6.95
N HIS A 2 -13.04 -35.25 6.20
CA HIS A 2 -13.12 -36.11 4.99
C HIS A 2 -12.21 -35.60 3.85
N GLN A 3 -12.19 -34.29 3.60
CA GLN A 3 -11.38 -33.68 2.55
C GLN A 3 -9.86 -33.81 2.80
N ILE A 4 -9.44 -33.78 4.06
CA ILE A 4 -8.01 -33.98 4.42
C ILE A 4 -7.57 -35.41 4.14
N ARG A 5 -8.40 -36.41 4.47
CA ARG A 5 -8.11 -37.82 4.15
C ARG A 5 -8.03 -38.07 2.65
N GLU A 6 -8.91 -37.47 1.88
CA GLU A 6 -8.88 -37.57 0.41
C GLU A 6 -7.63 -36.89 -0.17
N ALA A 7 -7.22 -35.73 0.37
CA ALA A 7 -5.99 -35.05 -0.05
C ALA A 7 -4.76 -35.90 0.23
N ILE A 8 -4.62 -36.45 1.46
CA ILE A 8 -3.47 -37.27 1.87
C ILE A 8 -3.33 -38.51 0.96
N GLY A 9 -4.44 -39.16 0.60
CA GLY A 9 -4.42 -40.35 -0.28
C GLY A 9 -3.99 -40.06 -1.73
N ARG A 10 -3.87 -38.79 -2.12
CA ARG A 10 -3.47 -38.35 -3.48
C ARG A 10 -2.12 -37.65 -3.52
N VAL A 11 -1.42 -37.54 -2.38
CA VAL A 11 -0.07 -36.95 -2.35
C VAL A 11 0.89 -37.90 -3.04
N VAL A 12 1.58 -37.40 -4.04
CA VAL A 12 2.58 -38.14 -4.83
C VAL A 12 3.98 -37.63 -4.50
N ASP A 13 4.11 -36.34 -4.16
CA ASP A 13 5.38 -35.70 -3.88
C ASP A 13 5.20 -34.56 -2.85
N LEU A 14 6.30 -34.16 -2.20
CA LEU A 14 6.34 -33.10 -1.20
C LEU A 14 7.54 -32.20 -1.47
N GLU A 15 7.28 -30.93 -1.70
CA GLU A 15 8.30 -29.90 -1.84
C GLU A 15 8.31 -29.00 -0.59
N VAL A 16 9.49 -28.72 -0.06
CA VAL A 16 9.69 -27.85 1.10
C VAL A 16 10.46 -26.61 0.69
N THR A 17 9.92 -25.44 1.01
CA THR A 17 10.59 -24.15 0.81
C THR A 17 10.84 -23.50 2.16
N GLU A 18 12.11 -23.28 2.51
CA GLU A 18 12.50 -22.55 3.70
C GLU A 18 12.40 -21.04 3.46
N VAL A 19 11.96 -20.29 4.48
CA VAL A 19 11.82 -18.84 4.45
C VAL A 19 12.25 -18.25 5.79
N ASP A 20 12.65 -16.98 5.80
CA ASP A 20 13.27 -16.34 6.97
C ASP A 20 12.27 -15.95 8.08
N SER A 21 10.97 -15.88 7.77
CA SER A 21 9.95 -15.48 8.73
C SER A 21 8.60 -16.15 8.49
N VAL A 22 7.78 -16.20 9.56
CA VAL A 22 6.39 -16.68 9.50
C VAL A 22 5.55 -15.81 8.53
N SER A 23 5.80 -14.51 8.49
CA SER A 23 5.09 -13.60 7.58
C SER A 23 5.41 -13.92 6.12
N GLU A 24 6.66 -14.25 5.82
CA GLU A 24 7.10 -14.65 4.49
C GLU A 24 6.52 -16.01 4.09
N ALA A 25 6.47 -16.97 5.02
CA ALA A 25 5.82 -18.26 4.80
C ALA A 25 4.34 -18.12 4.41
N LEU A 26 3.59 -17.29 5.14
CA LEU A 26 2.18 -17.00 4.85
C LEU A 26 1.99 -16.33 3.49
N LEU A 27 2.92 -15.47 3.11
CA LEU A 27 2.93 -14.77 1.82
C LEU A 27 3.21 -15.73 0.67
N LEU A 28 4.21 -16.60 0.84
CA LEU A 28 4.56 -17.64 -0.11
C LEU A 28 3.40 -18.61 -0.29
N GLU A 29 2.80 -19.11 0.80
CA GLU A 29 1.61 -19.97 0.76
C GLU A 29 0.48 -19.34 -0.05
N ALA A 30 0.16 -18.07 0.21
CA ALA A 30 -0.88 -17.36 -0.51
C ALA A 30 -0.59 -17.23 -2.01
N ASN A 31 0.65 -16.95 -2.38
CA ASN A 31 1.07 -16.84 -3.77
C ASN A 31 0.99 -18.20 -4.49
N LEU A 32 1.43 -19.28 -3.83
CA LEU A 32 1.34 -20.63 -4.36
C LEU A 32 -0.12 -21.06 -4.55
N ILE A 33 -1.01 -20.77 -3.59
CA ILE A 33 -2.44 -21.07 -3.71
C ILE A 33 -3.09 -20.29 -4.85
N LYS A 34 -2.75 -19.01 -5.04
CA LYS A 34 -3.25 -18.20 -6.16
C LYS A 34 -2.76 -18.73 -7.51
N ARG A 35 -1.50 -19.17 -7.56
CA ARG A 35 -0.88 -19.69 -8.78
C ARG A 35 -1.43 -21.04 -9.17
N TYR A 36 -1.51 -21.98 -8.23
CA TYR A 36 -1.84 -23.39 -8.50
C TYR A 36 -3.31 -23.73 -8.27
N LYS A 37 -4.07 -22.87 -7.55
CA LYS A 37 -5.50 -23.06 -7.21
C LYS A 37 -5.80 -24.49 -6.71
N PRO A 38 -5.09 -25.00 -5.68
CA PRO A 38 -5.16 -26.39 -5.27
C PRO A 38 -6.59 -26.76 -4.83
N ARG A 39 -7.06 -27.95 -5.27
CA ARG A 39 -8.45 -28.41 -5.06
C ARG A 39 -8.83 -28.53 -3.58
N PHE A 40 -7.90 -28.95 -2.73
CA PHE A 40 -8.17 -29.28 -1.34
C PHE A 40 -7.90 -28.13 -0.37
N ASN A 41 -7.34 -27.02 -0.81
CA ASN A 41 -7.13 -25.85 0.03
C ASN A 41 -8.38 -24.97 0.08
N VAL A 42 -9.23 -25.16 1.11
CA VAL A 42 -10.54 -24.50 1.24
C VAL A 42 -10.42 -23.09 1.80
N ARG A 43 -9.49 -22.86 2.74
CA ARG A 43 -9.42 -21.58 3.51
C ARG A 43 -8.93 -20.38 2.71
N LEU A 44 -8.13 -20.58 1.67
CA LEU A 44 -7.55 -19.49 0.87
C LEU A 44 -8.13 -19.43 -0.56
N LYS A 45 -9.12 -20.28 -0.88
CA LYS A 45 -9.96 -20.16 -2.09
C LYS A 45 -10.98 -19.03 -1.99
N ASP A 46 -11.32 -18.61 -0.78
CA ASP A 46 -12.07 -17.39 -0.58
C ASP A 46 -11.23 -16.22 -1.12
N ASP A 47 -11.87 -15.42 -1.94
CA ASP A 47 -11.36 -14.27 -2.71
C ASP A 47 -10.89 -13.10 -1.78
N LYS A 48 -10.44 -13.44 -0.57
CA LYS A 48 -9.83 -12.50 0.38
C LYS A 48 -8.44 -12.17 -0.11
N SER A 49 -8.41 -11.34 -1.14
CA SER A 49 -7.16 -10.74 -1.60
C SER A 49 -6.51 -9.98 -0.43
N TYR A 50 -5.21 -10.20 -0.24
CA TYR A 50 -4.42 -9.43 0.72
C TYR A 50 -4.59 -7.93 0.45
N PRO A 51 -4.56 -7.10 1.49
CA PRO A 51 -4.58 -5.67 1.30
C PRO A 51 -3.23 -5.16 0.79
N TYR A 52 -3.30 -4.11 -0.02
CA TYR A 52 -2.18 -3.37 -0.60
C TYR A 52 -2.33 -1.89 -0.28
N ILE A 53 -1.22 -1.17 -0.28
CA ILE A 53 -1.20 0.28 -0.37
C ILE A 53 -1.12 0.64 -1.86
N LYS A 54 -2.07 1.44 -2.33
CA LYS A 54 -2.13 1.95 -3.70
C LYS A 54 -1.75 3.43 -3.71
N VAL A 55 -0.88 3.82 -4.64
CA VAL A 55 -0.53 5.20 -4.97
C VAL A 55 -1.05 5.52 -6.37
N THR A 56 -1.94 6.51 -6.50
CA THR A 56 -2.60 6.86 -7.77
C THR A 56 -1.73 7.80 -8.62
N LEU A 57 -0.69 7.28 -9.26
CA LEU A 57 0.29 8.10 -10.00
C LEU A 57 -0.28 8.81 -11.24
N GLY A 58 -1.44 8.39 -11.72
CA GLY A 58 -2.14 9.04 -12.84
C GLY A 58 -2.81 10.36 -12.47
N ASP A 59 -2.97 10.68 -11.19
CA ASP A 59 -3.55 11.94 -10.73
C ASP A 59 -2.47 13.02 -10.68
N ASP A 60 -2.83 14.31 -10.90
CA ASP A 60 -1.89 15.43 -10.72
C ASP A 60 -1.36 15.48 -9.29
N PHE A 61 -2.25 15.22 -8.32
CA PHE A 61 -1.92 15.06 -6.91
C PHE A 61 -2.24 13.62 -6.49
N PRO A 62 -1.29 12.69 -6.55
CA PRO A 62 -1.50 11.31 -6.15
C PRO A 62 -2.06 11.17 -4.74
N ARG A 63 -2.96 10.22 -4.53
CA ARG A 63 -3.46 9.85 -3.21
C ARG A 63 -2.99 8.46 -2.85
N ILE A 64 -2.96 8.21 -1.56
CA ILE A 64 -2.58 6.91 -1.02
C ILE A 64 -3.78 6.30 -0.34
N GLU A 65 -4.14 5.09 -0.76
CA GLU A 65 -5.31 4.39 -0.28
C GLU A 65 -5.04 2.89 -0.08
N ARG A 66 -5.81 2.28 0.82
CA ARG A 66 -5.80 0.82 0.97
C ARG A 66 -6.72 0.20 -0.07
N THR A 67 -6.23 -0.83 -0.74
CA THR A 67 -7.02 -1.60 -1.70
C THR A 67 -6.78 -3.10 -1.57
N ARG A 68 -7.71 -3.90 -2.07
CA ARG A 68 -7.54 -5.34 -2.29
C ARG A 68 -7.61 -5.70 -3.76
N LYS A 69 -7.90 -4.72 -4.62
CA LYS A 69 -7.97 -4.89 -6.07
C LYS A 69 -6.72 -4.30 -6.69
N LEU A 70 -6.20 -4.95 -7.71
CA LEU A 70 -5.01 -4.54 -8.46
C LEU A 70 -5.39 -4.28 -9.92
N PRO A 71 -6.22 -3.26 -10.22
CA PRO A 71 -6.52 -2.90 -11.60
C PRO A 71 -5.26 -2.38 -12.30
N ARG A 72 -5.21 -2.52 -13.62
CA ARG A 72 -4.13 -1.95 -14.43
C ARG A 72 -4.50 -0.51 -14.82
N ASP A 73 -4.42 0.41 -13.87
CA ASP A 73 -4.83 1.82 -14.00
C ASP A 73 -3.64 2.81 -13.91
N GLY A 74 -2.42 2.33 -14.07
CA GLY A 74 -1.21 3.14 -13.94
C GLY A 74 -0.84 3.49 -12.49
N SER A 75 -1.58 2.99 -11.51
CA SER A 75 -1.24 3.15 -10.10
C SER A 75 -0.12 2.20 -9.69
N ARG A 76 0.63 2.58 -8.67
CA ARG A 76 1.62 1.71 -8.05
C ARG A 76 1.04 1.02 -6.81
N TYR A 77 1.40 -0.24 -6.62
CA TYR A 77 0.88 -1.08 -5.53
C TYR A 77 2.02 -1.63 -4.70
N PHE A 78 1.92 -1.47 -3.38
CA PHE A 78 2.89 -1.95 -2.40
C PHE A 78 2.25 -3.01 -1.52
N GLY A 79 2.95 -4.09 -1.26
CA GLY A 79 2.47 -5.24 -0.52
C GLY A 79 2.67 -6.54 -1.31
N PRO A 80 2.00 -7.62 -0.95
CA PRO A 80 0.84 -7.74 -0.07
C PRO A 80 1.18 -7.63 1.43
N TYR A 81 0.25 -7.08 2.21
CA TYR A 81 0.35 -7.03 3.66
C TYR A 81 -0.43 -8.18 4.29
N ALA A 82 0.06 -8.69 5.42
CA ALA A 82 -0.55 -9.83 6.11
C ALA A 82 -1.98 -9.54 6.61
N SER A 83 -2.27 -8.29 6.98
CA SER A 83 -3.59 -7.89 7.49
C SER A 83 -3.95 -6.45 7.11
N ALA A 84 -5.24 -6.11 7.24
CA ALA A 84 -5.70 -4.74 7.06
C ALA A 84 -5.14 -3.79 8.13
N SER A 85 -4.97 -4.27 9.37
CA SER A 85 -4.36 -3.49 10.46
C SER A 85 -2.91 -3.12 10.14
N SER A 86 -2.13 -4.05 9.58
CA SER A 86 -0.74 -3.76 9.18
C SER A 86 -0.65 -2.66 8.12
N VAL A 87 -1.61 -2.62 7.16
CA VAL A 87 -1.70 -1.52 6.20
C VAL A 87 -2.07 -0.21 6.89
N ASP A 88 -3.06 -0.24 7.79
CA ASP A 88 -3.52 0.96 8.48
C ASP A 88 -2.41 1.53 9.39
N GLU A 89 -1.62 0.69 10.05
CA GLU A 89 -0.43 1.08 10.82
C GLU A 89 0.64 1.73 9.93
N ALA A 90 0.98 1.10 8.81
CA ALA A 90 1.92 1.65 7.83
C ALA A 90 1.44 3.00 7.29
N MET A 91 0.18 3.12 6.89
CA MET A 91 -0.41 4.36 6.42
C MET A 91 -0.43 5.46 7.50
N ASN A 92 -0.68 5.09 8.76
CA ASN A 92 -0.64 6.05 9.87
C ASN A 92 0.78 6.56 10.14
N LEU A 93 1.80 5.69 10.02
CA LEU A 93 3.20 6.08 10.13
C LEU A 93 3.58 7.05 9.01
N ILE A 94 3.28 6.68 7.75
CA ILE A 94 3.56 7.52 6.58
C ILE A 94 2.90 8.89 6.71
N ARG A 95 1.64 8.97 7.17
CA ARG A 95 0.94 10.26 7.37
C ARG A 95 1.54 11.15 8.45
N ARG A 96 2.32 10.60 9.36
CA ARG A 96 3.02 11.40 10.37
C ARG A 96 4.27 12.05 9.78
N LEU A 97 4.92 11.36 8.84
CA LEU A 97 6.14 11.81 8.19
C LEU A 97 5.85 12.69 6.98
N PHE A 98 4.85 12.33 6.20
CA PHE A 98 4.50 12.97 4.93
C PHE A 98 2.99 13.28 4.91
N PRO A 99 2.58 14.56 4.99
CA PRO A 99 1.16 14.92 4.94
C PRO A 99 0.62 14.83 3.51
N PHE A 100 0.02 13.70 3.15
CA PHE A 100 -0.59 13.48 1.85
C PHE A 100 -2.12 13.49 1.87
N ARG A 101 -2.74 13.72 0.72
CA ARG A 101 -4.20 13.71 0.59
C ARG A 101 -4.77 12.29 0.61
N THR A 102 -5.98 12.16 1.17
CA THR A 102 -6.76 10.91 1.16
C THR A 102 -8.16 11.09 0.60
N CYS A 103 -8.53 12.34 0.27
CA CYS A 103 -9.84 12.65 -0.31
C CYS A 103 -9.93 12.15 -1.76
N THR A 104 -11.17 11.91 -2.20
CA THR A 104 -11.50 11.45 -3.56
C THR A 104 -11.87 12.61 -4.51
N ILE A 105 -11.65 13.85 -4.07
CA ILE A 105 -11.93 15.05 -4.88
C ILE A 105 -11.00 15.05 -6.09
N ASP A 106 -11.53 15.35 -7.27
CA ASP A 106 -10.72 15.61 -8.46
C ASP A 106 -10.01 16.96 -8.26
N ILE A 107 -8.68 16.91 -8.19
CA ILE A 107 -7.84 18.09 -7.97
C ILE A 107 -6.85 18.13 -9.12
N ARG A 108 -6.86 19.23 -9.87
CA ARG A 108 -5.96 19.48 -10.99
C ARG A 108 -5.00 20.58 -10.63
N ASP A 109 -3.79 20.49 -11.18
CA ASP A 109 -2.79 21.54 -10.99
C ASP A 109 -3.26 22.88 -11.56
N GLY A 110 -2.98 23.97 -10.82
CA GLY A 110 -3.43 25.30 -11.19
C GLY A 110 -4.95 25.52 -11.11
N GLN A 111 -5.70 24.62 -10.46
CA GLN A 111 -7.15 24.75 -10.29
C GLN A 111 -7.56 24.55 -8.82
N ARG A 112 -8.12 25.60 -8.25
CA ARG A 112 -8.68 25.53 -6.89
C ARG A 112 -9.96 24.73 -6.89
N ALA A 113 -9.92 23.51 -6.26
CA ALA A 113 -11.06 22.63 -6.18
C ALA A 113 -12.05 22.99 -5.04
N LEU A 114 -11.54 23.58 -3.96
CA LEU A 114 -12.33 23.97 -2.80
C LEU A 114 -12.02 25.40 -2.34
N GLN A 115 -13.03 26.12 -1.87
CA GLN A 115 -12.83 27.46 -1.30
C GLN A 115 -12.19 27.42 0.09
N ARG A 116 -12.45 26.37 0.86
CA ARG A 116 -11.93 26.20 2.24
C ARG A 116 -11.29 24.85 2.39
N PRO A 117 -10.15 24.77 3.11
CA PRO A 117 -9.50 23.49 3.38
C PRO A 117 -10.33 22.64 4.36
N CYS A 118 -10.12 21.32 4.28
CA CYS A 118 -10.71 20.38 5.24
C CYS A 118 -9.90 20.32 6.55
N LEU A 119 -10.44 19.62 7.54
CA LEU A 119 -9.79 19.43 8.84
C LEU A 119 -8.35 18.88 8.73
N LEU A 120 -8.09 17.97 7.78
CA LEU A 120 -6.76 17.36 7.61
C LEU A 120 -5.67 18.39 7.28
N TYR A 121 -6.00 19.47 6.58
CA TYR A 121 -5.08 20.56 6.35
C TYR A 121 -4.76 21.31 7.65
N HIS A 122 -5.78 21.65 8.44
CA HIS A 122 -5.60 22.37 9.69
C HIS A 122 -4.79 21.62 10.74
N ILE A 123 -4.93 20.28 10.77
CA ILE A 123 -4.14 19.42 11.67
C ILE A 123 -2.82 18.93 11.03
N LYS A 124 -2.38 19.58 9.93
CA LYS A 124 -1.13 19.28 9.21
C LYS A 124 -0.98 17.81 8.76
N ARG A 125 -2.10 17.17 8.39
CA ARG A 125 -2.15 15.80 7.86
C ARG A 125 -2.36 15.76 6.34
N CYS A 126 -2.47 16.93 5.69
CA CYS A 126 -2.59 17.12 4.26
C CYS A 126 -2.04 18.49 3.89
N GLN A 127 -1.32 18.58 2.79
CA GLN A 127 -0.71 19.84 2.30
C GLN A 127 -1.69 20.77 1.58
N GLY A 128 -2.96 20.36 1.42
CA GLY A 128 -4.02 21.21 0.90
C GLY A 128 -3.97 21.50 -0.60
N PRO A 129 -3.69 20.54 -1.49
CA PRO A 129 -3.69 20.78 -2.92
C PRO A 129 -5.05 21.25 -3.45
N CYS A 130 -6.15 20.92 -2.76
CA CYS A 130 -7.49 21.37 -3.12
C CYS A 130 -7.73 22.87 -2.97
N ILE A 131 -6.87 23.59 -2.27
CA ILE A 131 -6.90 25.06 -2.09
C ILE A 131 -5.67 25.75 -2.69
N GLU A 132 -4.90 25.03 -3.51
CA GLU A 132 -3.64 25.52 -4.12
C GLU A 132 -2.57 25.92 -3.09
N ALA A 133 -2.55 25.26 -1.92
CA ALA A 133 -1.53 25.49 -0.89
C ALA A 133 -0.18 24.84 -1.23
N ILE A 134 -0.14 23.96 -2.20
CA ILE A 134 1.05 23.30 -2.74
C ILE A 134 0.85 23.05 -4.23
N ASP A 135 1.91 23.16 -5.02
CA ASP A 135 1.93 22.83 -6.45
C ASP A 135 2.14 21.33 -6.68
N ALA A 136 1.85 20.84 -7.89
CA ALA A 136 1.92 19.43 -8.22
C ALA A 136 3.37 18.91 -8.24
N ALA A 137 4.36 19.72 -8.58
CA ALA A 137 5.75 19.30 -8.65
C ALA A 137 6.29 18.99 -7.25
N THR A 138 6.16 19.94 -6.32
CA THR A 138 6.56 19.77 -4.91
C THR A 138 5.81 18.62 -4.23
N TYR A 139 4.49 18.50 -4.49
CA TYR A 139 3.71 17.40 -3.95
C TYR A 139 4.18 16.02 -4.45
N ARG A 140 4.57 15.91 -5.72
CA ARG A 140 5.08 14.67 -6.30
C ARG A 140 6.46 14.27 -5.77
N GLU A 141 7.30 15.23 -5.35
CA GLU A 141 8.56 14.95 -4.67
C GLU A 141 8.31 14.21 -3.34
N ASP A 142 7.33 14.66 -2.56
CA ASP A 142 6.94 13.99 -1.32
C ASP A 142 6.36 12.60 -1.59
N ILE A 143 5.56 12.44 -2.64
CA ILE A 143 5.06 11.11 -3.05
C ILE A 143 6.22 10.19 -3.44
N ALA A 144 7.23 10.67 -4.14
CA ALA A 144 8.42 9.88 -4.48
C ALA A 144 9.21 9.43 -3.24
N GLN A 145 9.28 10.27 -2.19
CA GLN A 145 9.87 9.88 -0.90
C GLN A 145 9.03 8.79 -0.20
N ILE A 146 7.70 8.90 -0.25
CA ILE A 146 6.79 7.86 0.28
C ILE A 146 6.99 6.54 -0.47
N GLU A 147 7.09 6.58 -1.80
CA GLU A 147 7.36 5.39 -2.60
C GLU A 147 8.71 4.74 -2.25
N ALA A 148 9.74 5.55 -2.05
CA ALA A 148 11.06 5.07 -1.63
C ALA A 148 11.01 4.41 -0.24
N PHE A 149 10.24 4.98 0.69
CA PHE A 149 10.01 4.40 2.01
C PHE A 149 9.29 3.05 1.92
N LEU A 150 8.23 2.97 1.10
CA LEU A 150 7.45 1.74 0.89
C LEU A 150 8.24 0.64 0.15
N ASP A 151 9.25 1.01 -0.65
CA ASP A 151 10.20 0.09 -1.29
C ASP A 151 11.30 -0.43 -0.33
N GLY A 152 11.28 0.00 0.94
CA GLY A 152 12.29 -0.39 1.93
C GLY A 152 13.60 0.41 1.86
N ARG A 153 13.67 1.48 1.05
CA ARG A 153 14.83 2.39 0.96
C ARG A 153 14.83 3.40 2.09
N GLN A 154 14.80 2.91 3.34
CA GLN A 154 14.62 3.74 4.54
C GLN A 154 15.79 4.70 4.78
N GLU A 155 17.04 4.29 4.52
CA GLU A 155 18.22 5.13 4.74
C GLU A 155 18.18 6.44 3.93
N THR A 156 17.70 6.39 2.70
CA THR A 156 17.58 7.58 1.83
C THR A 156 16.56 8.57 2.39
N VAL A 157 15.44 8.05 2.91
CA VAL A 157 14.36 8.84 3.47
C VAL A 157 14.78 9.47 4.81
N VAL A 158 15.46 8.71 5.67
CA VAL A 158 15.95 9.22 6.95
C VAL A 158 16.93 10.40 6.73
N ARG A 159 17.89 10.27 5.82
CA ARG A 159 18.82 11.37 5.48
C ARG A 159 18.11 12.61 4.96
N SER A 160 17.09 12.44 4.10
CA SER A 160 16.29 13.56 3.59
C SER A 160 15.55 14.29 4.70
N LEU A 161 14.93 13.55 5.63
CA LEU A 161 14.22 14.13 6.77
C LEU A 161 15.15 14.81 7.77
N GLU A 162 16.33 14.24 8.04
CA GLU A 162 17.36 14.87 8.89
C GLU A 162 17.84 16.20 8.31
N THR A 163 18.00 16.30 6.99
CA THR A 163 18.38 17.55 6.31
C THR A 163 17.29 18.60 6.47
N GLN A 164 16.02 18.23 6.26
CA GLN A 164 14.87 19.15 6.43
C GLN A 164 14.66 19.63 7.88
N MET A 165 15.09 18.84 8.86
CA MET A 165 15.00 19.23 10.29
C MET A 165 16.16 20.14 10.72
N SER A 166 17.23 20.23 9.94
CA SER A 166 18.43 21.01 10.23
C SER A 166 18.39 22.42 9.62
N GLU A 167 17.43 22.70 8.77
CA GLU A 167 17.09 24.01 8.19
C GLU A 167 16.03 24.75 9.02
#